data_07459011acc2e68406bb514b69540de9
#
_entry.id   07459011acc2e68406bb514b69540de9
#
_cell.length_a   1.000
_cell.length_b   1.000
_cell.length_c   1.000
_cell.angle_alpha   90.00
_cell.angle_beta   90.00
_cell.angle_gamma   90.00
#
_symmetry.space_group_name_H-M   'P 1'
#
loop_
_entity.id
_entity.type
_entity.pdbx_description
1 polymer ?
#
loop_
_entity_poly.entity_id
_entity_poly.type
_entity_poly.pdbx_seq_one_letter_code
_entity_poly.pdbx_strand_id
1 'polypeptide(L)'
;MQPFGKWQMPTVSHPMSTRPNPLAWDVPAPFTERVTVSVEHLDQFGHANNVQYLRWLEQVAWGHSISLGLGFDSYERLGAGCVARRHELDYLAATFAGDELMLGTWIQECDAKFTMWRAYQIVRAGDGKTVLRGRTQWVCVDLKSGRPKRMPPEFVGAYKPVTMLA
;
A
#
# COMPACT_ATOMS: atom_id res chain seq x y z
N MET A 1 -21.00 -22.33 -32.66
CA MET A 1 -20.49 -22.05 -31.32
C MET A 1 -19.10 -22.67 -31.23
N GLN A 2 -18.05 -21.88 -31.43
CA GLN A 2 -16.64 -22.35 -31.39
C GLN A 2 -16.16 -22.35 -29.95
N PRO A 3 -15.46 -23.39 -29.45
CA PRO A 3 -14.94 -23.43 -28.09
C PRO A 3 -13.73 -22.45 -27.97
N PHE A 4 -13.74 -21.67 -26.92
CA PHE A 4 -12.63 -20.79 -26.54
C PHE A 4 -11.33 -21.58 -26.47
N GLY A 5 -10.32 -21.13 -27.23
CA GLY A 5 -9.01 -21.74 -27.27
C GLY A 5 -8.37 -21.80 -25.88
N LYS A 6 -7.82 -22.97 -25.55
CA LYS A 6 -7.04 -23.17 -24.33
C LYS A 6 -5.82 -22.25 -24.35
N TRP A 7 -5.77 -21.28 -23.45
CA TRP A 7 -4.56 -20.51 -23.18
C TRP A 7 -3.50 -21.47 -22.62
N GLN A 8 -2.48 -21.75 -23.42
CA GLN A 8 -1.30 -22.45 -22.93
C GLN A 8 -0.47 -21.47 -22.12
N MET A 9 -0.26 -21.78 -20.84
CA MET A 9 0.67 -21.04 -19.98
C MET A 9 2.08 -21.12 -20.56
N PRO A 10 2.76 -20.01 -20.78
CA PRO A 10 4.18 -20.07 -21.11
C PRO A 10 4.93 -20.60 -19.88
N THR A 11 5.65 -21.70 -20.06
CA THR A 11 6.64 -22.17 -19.08
C THR A 11 7.79 -21.17 -19.05
N VAL A 12 7.72 -20.22 -18.14
CA VAL A 12 8.81 -19.27 -17.92
C VAL A 12 9.80 -19.91 -16.95
N SER A 13 10.87 -20.51 -17.50
CA SER A 13 12.05 -20.83 -16.74
C SER A 13 12.78 -19.52 -16.40
N HIS A 14 12.64 -19.07 -15.16
CA HIS A 14 13.39 -17.92 -14.66
C HIS A 14 14.80 -18.39 -14.29
N PRO A 15 15.88 -17.81 -14.86
CA PRO A 15 17.21 -18.00 -14.33
C PRO A 15 17.25 -17.36 -12.94
N MET A 16 17.59 -18.15 -11.92
CA MET A 16 17.80 -17.66 -10.56
C MET A 16 18.98 -16.66 -10.57
N SER A 17 18.67 -15.37 -10.59
CA SER A 17 19.64 -14.33 -10.30
C SER A 17 19.94 -14.36 -8.79
N THR A 18 21.15 -14.73 -8.41
CA THR A 18 21.61 -14.88 -7.03
C THR A 18 21.97 -13.56 -6.33
N ARG A 19 21.64 -12.41 -6.90
CA ARG A 19 21.78 -11.11 -6.23
C ARG A 19 20.40 -10.45 -6.15
N PRO A 20 19.92 -10.07 -4.93
CA PRO A 20 18.72 -9.28 -4.84
C PRO A 20 18.96 -7.96 -5.58
N ASN A 21 18.22 -7.74 -6.66
CA ASN A 21 18.17 -6.44 -7.29
C ASN A 21 17.65 -5.44 -6.27
N PRO A 22 18.35 -4.34 -5.96
CA PRO A 22 17.83 -3.36 -5.03
C PRO A 22 16.48 -2.86 -5.55
N LEU A 23 15.44 -2.99 -4.70
CA LEU A 23 14.10 -2.57 -5.09
C LEU A 23 14.10 -1.07 -5.41
N ALA A 24 13.63 -0.71 -6.60
CA ALA A 24 13.56 0.68 -7.03
C ALA A 24 12.31 1.34 -6.44
N TRP A 25 12.47 1.99 -5.30
CA TRP A 25 11.44 2.78 -4.65
C TRP A 25 11.41 4.21 -5.21
N ASP A 26 10.20 4.80 -5.25
CA ASP A 26 10.00 6.19 -5.68
C ASP A 26 10.49 7.21 -4.62
N VAL A 27 10.84 6.74 -3.42
CA VAL A 27 11.41 7.54 -2.31
C VAL A 27 12.61 6.82 -1.71
N PRO A 28 13.55 7.54 -1.04
CA PRO A 28 14.79 6.93 -0.51
C PRO A 28 14.56 5.85 0.54
N ALA A 29 13.54 5.99 1.39
CA ALA A 29 13.30 5.12 2.53
C ALA A 29 11.80 5.01 2.85
N PRO A 30 11.01 4.26 2.07
CA PRO A 30 9.62 4.00 2.43
C PRO A 30 9.56 3.11 3.67
N PHE A 31 8.49 3.21 4.46
CA PHE A 31 8.17 2.13 5.40
C PHE A 31 7.74 0.91 4.58
N THR A 32 8.23 -0.27 4.94
CA THR A 32 7.97 -1.48 4.15
C THR A 32 7.51 -2.66 4.99
N GLU A 33 6.59 -3.45 4.41
CA GLU A 33 6.20 -4.76 4.90
C GLU A 33 6.26 -5.78 3.76
N ARG A 34 6.35 -7.07 4.10
CA ARG A 34 6.33 -8.17 3.14
C ARG A 34 5.04 -8.94 3.24
N VAL A 35 4.52 -9.38 2.09
CA VAL A 35 3.40 -10.31 1.99
C VAL A 35 3.67 -11.34 0.90
N THR A 36 3.22 -12.58 1.12
CA THR A 36 3.20 -13.62 0.09
C THR A 36 1.77 -13.77 -0.43
N VAL A 37 1.61 -13.75 -1.74
CA VAL A 37 0.30 -13.98 -2.37
C VAL A 37 -0.07 -15.45 -2.20
N SER A 38 -1.18 -15.72 -1.50
CA SER A 38 -1.72 -17.07 -1.33
C SER A 38 -2.89 -17.32 -2.30
N VAL A 39 -3.30 -18.56 -2.44
CA VAL A 39 -4.41 -18.95 -3.32
C VAL A 39 -5.74 -18.31 -2.94
N GLU A 40 -5.94 -18.01 -1.66
CA GLU A 40 -7.14 -17.32 -1.13
C GLU A 40 -7.23 -15.85 -1.53
N HIS A 41 -6.12 -15.27 -1.98
CA HIS A 41 -6.07 -13.91 -2.50
C HIS A 41 -6.49 -13.80 -3.96
N LEU A 42 -6.64 -14.94 -4.66
CA LEU A 42 -6.88 -14.95 -6.10
C LEU A 42 -8.36 -14.79 -6.45
N ASP A 43 -8.60 -14.19 -7.60
CA ASP A 43 -9.91 -14.18 -8.26
C ASP A 43 -10.09 -15.39 -9.19
N GLN A 44 -11.22 -15.42 -9.90
CA GLN A 44 -11.54 -16.50 -10.85
C GLN A 44 -10.58 -16.57 -12.05
N PHE A 45 -9.80 -15.52 -12.31
CA PHE A 45 -8.80 -15.50 -13.39
C PHE A 45 -7.42 -15.98 -12.92
N GLY A 46 -7.29 -16.34 -11.63
CA GLY A 46 -6.03 -16.79 -11.05
C GLY A 46 -5.04 -15.66 -10.73
N HIS A 47 -5.48 -14.42 -10.71
CA HIS A 47 -4.70 -13.26 -10.31
C HIS A 47 -5.13 -12.79 -8.91
N ALA A 48 -4.24 -12.10 -8.18
CA ALA A 48 -4.63 -11.47 -6.94
C ALA A 48 -5.78 -10.48 -7.21
N ASN A 49 -6.86 -10.64 -6.45
CA ASN A 49 -8.06 -9.82 -6.57
C ASN A 49 -7.73 -8.35 -6.28
N ASN A 50 -8.31 -7.42 -7.06
CA ASN A 50 -8.10 -5.98 -6.89
C ASN A 50 -8.41 -5.48 -5.47
N VAL A 51 -9.42 -6.06 -4.81
CA VAL A 51 -9.78 -5.74 -3.42
C VAL A 51 -8.66 -6.16 -2.45
N GLN A 52 -7.92 -7.23 -2.76
CA GLN A 52 -6.83 -7.70 -1.92
C GLN A 52 -5.68 -6.69 -1.84
N TYR A 53 -5.37 -6.03 -2.96
CA TYR A 53 -4.38 -4.95 -2.93
C TYR A 53 -4.76 -3.83 -1.97
N LEU A 54 -6.03 -3.43 -1.96
CA LEU A 54 -6.49 -2.38 -1.04
C LEU A 54 -6.33 -2.80 0.44
N ARG A 55 -6.57 -4.07 0.78
CA ARG A 55 -6.31 -4.62 2.13
C ARG A 55 -4.82 -4.54 2.49
N TRP A 56 -3.92 -4.87 1.55
CA TRP A 56 -2.48 -4.76 1.77
C TRP A 56 -2.04 -3.31 1.94
N LEU A 57 -2.65 -2.37 1.19
CA LEU A 57 -2.37 -0.94 1.39
C LEU A 57 -2.81 -0.45 2.77
N GLU A 58 -3.96 -0.90 3.27
CA GLU A 58 -4.44 -0.59 4.61
C GLU A 58 -3.52 -1.20 5.69
N GLN A 59 -3.10 -2.45 5.52
CA GLN A 59 -2.18 -3.13 6.42
C GLN A 59 -0.87 -2.35 6.57
N VAL A 60 -0.18 -2.04 5.47
CA VAL A 60 1.10 -1.31 5.51
C VAL A 60 0.93 0.14 6.01
N ALA A 61 -0.22 0.76 5.78
CA ALA A 61 -0.54 2.08 6.32
C ALA A 61 -0.64 2.06 7.85
N TRP A 62 -1.29 1.04 8.41
CA TRP A 62 -1.36 0.83 9.86
C TRP A 62 0.00 0.49 10.45
N GLY A 63 0.76 -0.42 9.85
CA GLY A 63 2.14 -0.74 10.28
C GLY A 63 3.00 0.52 10.35
N HIS A 64 2.94 1.38 9.34
CA HIS A 64 3.65 2.66 9.34
C HIS A 64 3.18 3.57 10.48
N SER A 65 1.86 3.74 10.69
CA SER A 65 1.34 4.58 11.77
C SER A 65 1.80 4.07 13.14
N ILE A 66 1.78 2.76 13.37
CA ILE A 66 2.28 2.13 14.60
C ILE A 66 3.77 2.40 14.78
N SER A 67 4.57 2.30 13.72
CA SER A 67 6.02 2.58 13.78
C SER A 67 6.34 4.02 14.13
N LEU A 68 5.40 4.95 13.85
CA LEU A 68 5.47 6.35 14.21
C LEU A 68 4.91 6.66 15.62
N GLY A 69 4.56 5.63 16.39
CA GLY A 69 3.98 5.77 17.74
C GLY A 69 2.47 6.09 17.74
N LEU A 70 1.80 5.95 16.60
CA LEU A 70 0.37 6.21 16.44
C LEU A 70 -0.41 4.89 16.29
N GLY A 71 -0.41 4.08 17.34
CA GLY A 71 -1.28 2.91 17.45
C GLY A 71 -2.73 3.30 17.79
N PHE A 72 -3.63 2.31 17.82
CA PHE A 72 -5.06 2.49 18.06
C PHE A 72 -5.34 3.25 19.37
N ASP A 73 -4.62 2.93 20.45
CA ASP A 73 -4.75 3.62 21.76
C ASP A 73 -4.47 5.13 21.65
N SER A 74 -3.55 5.53 20.77
CA SER A 74 -3.25 6.93 20.51
C SER A 74 -4.43 7.63 19.84
N TYR A 75 -5.06 6.97 18.89
CA TYR A 75 -6.26 7.49 18.21
C TYR A 75 -7.41 7.66 19.18
N GLU A 76 -7.68 6.67 20.05
CA GLU A 76 -8.72 6.75 21.08
C GLU A 76 -8.45 7.88 22.08
N ARG A 77 -7.23 7.95 22.61
CA ARG A 77 -6.82 8.99 23.56
C ARG A 77 -6.96 10.40 22.99
N LEU A 78 -6.64 10.59 21.71
CA LEU A 78 -6.74 11.87 21.01
C LEU A 78 -8.18 12.17 20.56
N GLY A 79 -9.07 11.17 20.59
CA GLY A 79 -10.44 11.28 20.08
C GLY A 79 -10.47 11.69 18.62
N ALA A 80 -9.44 11.31 17.85
CA ALA A 80 -9.24 11.67 16.45
C ALA A 80 -8.84 10.44 15.64
N GLY A 81 -9.36 10.34 14.42
CA GLY A 81 -9.03 9.25 13.50
C GLY A 81 -8.81 9.78 12.08
N CYS A 82 -8.10 9.00 11.27
CA CYS A 82 -7.98 9.28 9.84
C CYS A 82 -8.87 8.32 9.07
N VAL A 83 -9.84 8.85 8.31
CA VAL A 83 -10.74 8.06 7.46
C VAL A 83 -10.39 8.28 5.99
N ALA A 84 -10.46 7.21 5.20
CA ALA A 84 -10.21 7.28 3.78
C ALA A 84 -11.34 8.04 3.07
N ARG A 85 -10.96 9.05 2.29
CA ARG A 85 -11.89 9.83 1.44
C ARG A 85 -11.81 9.42 -0.02
N ARG A 86 -10.61 9.12 -0.51
CA ARG A 86 -10.35 8.82 -1.93
C ARG A 86 -9.16 7.90 -2.07
N HIS A 87 -9.28 6.92 -2.96
CA HIS A 87 -8.17 6.10 -3.44
C HIS A 87 -7.92 6.39 -4.90
N GLU A 88 -6.65 6.48 -5.30
CA GLU A 88 -6.18 6.51 -6.68
C GLU A 88 -5.17 5.38 -6.82
N LEU A 89 -5.50 4.36 -7.62
CA LEU A 89 -4.70 3.13 -7.73
C LEU A 89 -4.47 2.79 -9.20
N ASP A 90 -3.21 2.56 -9.56
CA ASP A 90 -2.77 2.08 -10.86
C ASP A 90 -2.26 0.65 -10.73
N TYR A 91 -2.98 -0.30 -11.29
CA TYR A 91 -2.59 -1.71 -11.35
C TYR A 91 -1.70 -1.92 -12.58
N LEU A 92 -0.39 -2.09 -12.36
CA LEU A 92 0.62 -2.08 -13.42
C LEU A 92 1.00 -3.48 -13.91
N ALA A 93 0.82 -4.49 -13.05
CA ALA A 93 1.05 -5.89 -13.40
C ALA A 93 0.25 -6.83 -12.49
N ALA A 94 -0.17 -7.96 -13.03
CA ALA A 94 -0.81 -9.02 -12.25
C ALA A 94 0.20 -9.68 -11.30
N THR A 95 -0.31 -10.18 -10.17
CA THR A 95 0.43 -11.04 -9.24
C THR A 95 -0.30 -12.36 -9.05
N PHE A 96 0.45 -13.42 -8.72
CA PHE A 96 0.01 -14.80 -8.69
C PHE A 96 0.34 -15.45 -7.35
N ALA A 97 -0.30 -16.56 -7.04
CA ALA A 97 0.05 -17.34 -5.85
C ALA A 97 1.54 -17.69 -5.82
N GLY A 98 2.19 -17.46 -4.68
CA GLY A 98 3.62 -17.65 -4.50
C GLY A 98 4.46 -16.41 -4.75
N ASP A 99 3.92 -15.35 -5.36
CA ASP A 99 4.65 -14.09 -5.49
C ASP A 99 4.92 -13.48 -4.11
N GLU A 100 6.16 -13.08 -3.86
CA GLU A 100 6.52 -12.26 -2.71
C GLU A 100 6.45 -10.79 -3.10
N LEU A 101 5.66 -10.02 -2.34
CA LEU A 101 5.45 -8.60 -2.56
C LEU A 101 6.04 -7.79 -1.41
N MET A 102 6.75 -6.73 -1.76
CA MET A 102 7.18 -5.70 -0.83
C MET A 102 6.22 -4.52 -0.93
N LEU A 103 5.52 -4.25 0.15
CA LEU A 103 4.57 -3.15 0.28
C LEU A 103 5.30 -1.93 0.82
N GLY A 104 5.38 -0.87 0.05
CA GLY A 104 5.99 0.40 0.47
C GLY A 104 4.95 1.48 0.69
N THR A 105 5.10 2.30 1.74
CA THR A 105 4.25 3.46 1.99
C THR A 105 5.00 4.63 2.61
N TRP A 106 4.53 5.83 2.33
CA TRP A 106 5.03 7.08 2.90
C TRP A 106 3.95 8.17 2.87
N ILE A 107 4.15 9.23 3.64
CA ILE A 107 3.31 10.42 3.54
C ILE A 107 3.83 11.26 2.37
N GLN A 108 2.98 11.51 1.38
CA GLN A 108 3.29 12.32 0.21
C GLN A 108 3.01 13.80 0.47
N GLU A 109 1.87 14.08 1.10
CA GLU A 109 1.42 15.44 1.40
C GLU A 109 0.68 15.45 2.73
N CYS A 110 0.79 16.54 3.49
CA CYS A 110 0.01 16.78 4.70
C CYS A 110 -0.21 18.30 4.84
N ASP A 111 -1.47 18.73 4.93
CA ASP A 111 -1.83 20.13 5.10
C ASP A 111 -1.67 20.62 6.56
N ALA A 112 -1.30 19.70 7.46
CA ALA A 112 -1.19 19.94 8.91
C ALA A 112 -2.49 20.48 9.56
N LYS A 113 -3.60 20.33 8.88
CA LYS A 113 -4.92 20.81 9.33
C LYS A 113 -5.94 19.69 9.37
N PHE A 114 -6.30 19.14 8.22
CA PHE A 114 -7.40 18.18 8.10
C PHE A 114 -7.07 16.99 7.22
N THR A 115 -6.14 17.13 6.26
CA THR A 115 -5.95 16.11 5.21
C THR A 115 -4.50 15.72 5.04
N MET A 116 -4.28 14.48 4.64
CA MET A 116 -3.00 14.00 4.15
C MET A 116 -3.19 13.06 2.97
N TRP A 117 -2.21 13.01 2.08
CA TRP A 117 -2.06 11.97 1.08
C TRP A 117 -0.96 11.01 1.51
N ARG A 118 -1.32 9.75 1.57
CA ARG A 118 -0.38 8.65 1.77
C ARG A 118 -0.20 7.94 0.44
N ALA A 119 1.04 7.82 -0.01
CA ALA A 119 1.39 7.11 -1.21
C ALA A 119 1.83 5.68 -0.92
N TYR A 120 1.73 4.84 -1.95
CA TYR A 120 2.05 3.42 -1.89
C TYR A 120 2.74 2.98 -3.17
N GLN A 121 3.66 2.05 -3.01
CA GLN A 121 4.25 1.30 -4.11
C GLN A 121 4.36 -0.16 -3.69
N ILE A 122 3.88 -1.07 -4.54
CA ILE A 122 4.04 -2.51 -4.33
C ILE A 122 5.03 -3.02 -5.37
N VAL A 123 6.08 -3.68 -4.90
CA VAL A 123 7.14 -4.25 -5.76
C VAL A 123 7.18 -5.75 -5.57
N ARG A 124 7.17 -6.51 -6.68
CA ARG A 124 7.38 -7.95 -6.64
C ARG A 124 8.87 -8.24 -6.41
N ALA A 125 9.19 -8.97 -5.32
CA ALA A 125 10.57 -9.17 -4.89
C ALA A 125 11.38 -10.03 -5.88
N GLY A 126 10.73 -10.96 -6.59
CA GLY A 126 11.40 -11.89 -7.49
C GLY A 126 12.03 -11.26 -8.73
N ASP A 127 11.43 -10.19 -9.26
CA ASP A 127 11.90 -9.50 -10.48
C ASP A 127 12.12 -7.99 -10.30
N GLY A 128 11.82 -7.45 -9.12
CA GLY A 128 11.93 -6.01 -8.82
C GLY A 128 10.87 -5.14 -9.52
N LYS A 129 9.85 -5.75 -10.13
CA LYS A 129 8.83 -5.03 -10.88
C LYS A 129 7.82 -4.35 -9.96
N THR A 130 7.58 -3.07 -10.17
CA THR A 130 6.45 -2.38 -9.54
C THR A 130 5.14 -2.91 -10.13
N VAL A 131 4.28 -3.47 -9.28
CA VAL A 131 3.00 -4.06 -9.67
C VAL A 131 1.82 -3.16 -9.39
N LEU A 132 1.97 -2.22 -8.45
CA LEU A 132 0.97 -1.20 -8.13
C LEU A 132 1.64 0.10 -7.69
N ARG A 133 1.08 1.21 -8.12
CA ARG A 133 1.25 2.53 -7.49
C ARG A 133 -0.11 3.07 -7.08
N GLY A 134 -0.12 3.84 -6.02
CA GLY A 134 -1.36 4.46 -5.60
C GLY A 134 -1.18 5.45 -4.48
N ARG A 135 -2.27 6.13 -4.16
CA ARG A 135 -2.35 7.02 -2.99
C ARG A 135 -3.75 7.07 -2.43
N THR A 136 -3.83 7.33 -1.15
CA THR A 136 -5.10 7.53 -0.44
C THR A 136 -5.11 8.89 0.21
N GLN A 137 -6.17 9.65 -0.03
CA GLN A 137 -6.48 10.85 0.73
C GLN A 137 -7.18 10.47 2.03
N TRP A 138 -6.57 10.83 3.14
CA TRP A 138 -7.11 10.65 4.48
C TRP A 138 -7.58 11.98 5.04
N VAL A 139 -8.70 11.95 5.75
CA VAL A 139 -9.27 13.10 6.44
C VAL A 139 -9.31 12.82 7.92
N CYS A 140 -8.80 13.76 8.72
CA CYS A 140 -8.88 13.67 10.16
C CYS A 140 -10.32 13.98 10.63
N VAL A 141 -10.88 13.11 11.44
CA VAL A 141 -12.23 13.22 11.98
C VAL A 141 -12.22 13.04 13.49
N ASP A 142 -13.23 13.59 14.12
CA ASP A 142 -13.58 13.30 15.50
C ASP A 142 -14.23 11.91 15.59
N LEU A 143 -13.68 11.03 16.43
CA LEU A 143 -14.13 9.63 16.51
C LEU A 143 -15.56 9.47 17.07
N LYS A 144 -16.08 10.46 17.82
CA LYS A 144 -17.44 10.39 18.36
C LYS A 144 -18.48 10.87 17.36
N SER A 145 -18.21 11.98 16.69
CA SER A 145 -19.17 12.65 15.80
C SER A 145 -18.98 12.30 14.32
N GLY A 146 -17.83 11.74 13.93
CA GLY A 146 -17.46 11.50 12.52
C GLY A 146 -17.21 12.77 11.72
N ARG A 147 -17.27 13.94 12.33
CA ARG A 147 -17.08 15.23 11.65
C ARG A 147 -15.59 15.55 11.46
N PRO A 148 -15.23 16.29 10.40
CA PRO A 148 -13.86 16.75 10.22
C PRO A 148 -13.35 17.45 11.49
N LYS A 149 -12.15 17.05 11.93
CA LYS A 149 -11.47 17.56 13.11
C LYS A 149 -10.05 17.97 12.73
N ARG A 150 -9.59 19.08 13.30
CA ARG A 150 -8.19 19.49 13.10
C ARG A 150 -7.25 18.41 13.62
N MET A 151 -6.21 18.10 12.83
CA MET A 151 -5.20 17.13 13.24
C MET A 151 -4.58 17.51 14.58
N PRO A 152 -4.53 16.58 15.55
CA PRO A 152 -3.76 16.77 16.77
C PRO A 152 -2.28 17.04 16.45
N PRO A 153 -1.53 17.78 17.30
CA PRO A 153 -0.09 18.01 17.11
C PRO A 153 0.70 16.71 16.92
N GLU A 154 0.31 15.63 17.59
CA GLU A 154 0.95 14.31 17.45
C GLU A 154 0.84 13.76 16.02
N PHE A 155 -0.32 13.93 15.36
CA PHE A 155 -0.49 13.52 13.97
C PHE A 155 0.37 14.37 13.03
N VAL A 156 0.36 15.69 13.22
CA VAL A 156 1.18 16.63 12.44
C VAL A 156 2.68 16.34 12.62
N GLY A 157 3.09 15.99 13.84
CA GLY A 157 4.48 15.64 14.15
C GLY A 157 4.94 14.31 13.52
N ALA A 158 4.04 13.34 13.43
CA ALA A 158 4.33 12.01 12.93
C ALA A 158 4.18 11.91 11.41
N TYR A 159 3.11 12.47 10.83
CA TYR A 159 2.80 12.36 9.40
C TYR A 159 3.51 13.44 8.56
N LYS A 160 4.84 13.39 8.55
CA LYS A 160 5.66 14.32 7.77
C LYS A 160 5.83 13.81 6.34
N PRO A 161 5.62 14.70 5.33
CA PRO A 161 5.88 14.35 3.94
C PRO A 161 7.34 13.95 3.69
N VAL A 162 7.53 12.96 2.83
CA VAL A 162 8.83 12.49 2.35
C VAL A 162 9.07 13.06 0.95
N THR A 163 10.29 13.52 0.69
CA THR A 163 10.68 14.02 -0.64
C THR A 163 10.81 12.87 -1.63
N MET A 164 10.15 13.00 -2.79
CA MET A 164 10.30 12.05 -3.90
C MET A 164 11.71 12.09 -4.46
N LEU A 165 12.18 10.96 -4.99
CA LEU A 165 13.39 10.92 -5.80
C LEU A 165 13.14 11.62 -7.14
N ALA A 166 14.12 12.41 -7.60
CA ALA A 166 14.05 13.11 -8.87
C ALA A 166 14.27 12.14 -10.07
#